data_271dfa7182e36aac58ab2dfe275b5c7b
#
_entry.id   271dfa7182e36aac58ab2dfe275b5c7b
#
_cell.length_a   1.000
_cell.length_b   1.000
_cell.length_c   1.000
_cell.angle_alpha   90.00
_cell.angle_beta   90.00
_cell.angle_gamma   90.00
#
_symmetry.space_group_name_H-M   'P 1'
#
loop_
_entity.id
_entity.type
_entity.pdbx_description
1 polymer ?
#
loop_
_entity_poly.entity_id
_entity_poly.type
_entity_poly.pdbx_seq_one_letter_code
_entity_poly.pdbx_strand_id
1 'polypeptide(L)'
;GAIAALADASSVILDNDRQREILAHPAITLAEGAEVLTLGLTEARKPLSPSARAKIVLKLASTGTRVVRLVSGDPFLDNAVADEAAACVRGGIDFEVVPGVSSLTAVPEYAGIDLIHAGGVQFASVIDGKFSKNGTAQWGSAATIVVSTVVSMIGGLVEAAKGAGRPGDDHVVVTLHGGSTEQITVTTSLDGLAVAVRSVKAPASDPVHVIIGAAAEQRHELSWYETKPLFGWRVLVPRTKDQAATMVARLRTYGAHSEEVPTISVEPPRSPLQMDKAIRGLVEGRYEWVAFTSVNAVRAVREKFEEYGLDARAFSGLKVAAVGEVTANSLQAWGIEP
;
A
#
# COMPACT_ATOMS: atom_id res chain seq x y z
N GLY A 1 -2.48 10.88 11.78
CA GLY A 1 -3.10 9.96 12.73
C GLY A 1 -2.43 8.59 12.72
N ALA A 2 -2.67 7.72 11.70
CA ALA A 2 -2.22 6.33 11.71
C ALA A 2 -0.69 6.17 11.85
N ILE A 3 0.12 6.95 11.13
CA ILE A 3 1.59 6.91 11.23
C ILE A 3 2.06 7.23 12.65
N ALA A 4 1.49 8.27 13.29
CA ALA A 4 1.82 8.62 14.66
C ALA A 4 1.42 7.52 15.65
N ALA A 5 0.23 6.94 15.48
CA ALA A 5 -0.23 5.82 16.31
C ALA A 5 0.70 4.61 16.23
N LEU A 6 1.20 4.29 15.02
CA LEU A 6 2.14 3.19 14.80
C LEU A 6 3.51 3.46 15.40
N ALA A 7 3.98 4.73 15.36
CA ALA A 7 5.27 5.11 15.94
C ALA A 7 5.32 4.93 17.46
N ASP A 8 4.19 5.04 18.14
CA ASP A 8 4.07 4.92 19.60
C ASP A 8 3.57 3.52 20.03
N ALA A 9 3.34 2.60 19.12
CA ALA A 9 2.76 1.30 19.41
C ALA A 9 3.77 0.36 20.07
N SER A 10 3.40 -0.26 21.19
CA SER A 10 4.13 -1.40 21.77
C SER A 10 3.77 -2.71 21.08
N SER A 11 2.56 -2.81 20.53
CA SER A 11 2.12 -3.98 19.77
C SER A 11 1.24 -3.54 18.61
N VAL A 12 1.47 -4.13 17.43
CA VAL A 12 0.66 -3.91 16.22
C VAL A 12 -0.02 -5.21 15.83
N ILE A 13 -1.34 -5.21 15.74
CA ILE A 13 -2.15 -6.37 15.36
C ILE A 13 -2.62 -6.23 13.93
N LEU A 14 -2.31 -7.21 13.09
CA LEU A 14 -2.68 -7.31 11.68
C LEU A 14 -3.76 -8.37 11.47
N ASP A 15 -4.61 -8.22 10.44
CA ASP A 15 -5.54 -9.27 10.00
C ASP A 15 -4.83 -10.41 9.26
N ASN A 16 -3.84 -10.06 8.45
CA ASN A 16 -3.11 -11.00 7.60
C ASN A 16 -1.70 -10.46 7.28
N ASP A 17 -0.84 -11.35 6.76
CA ASP A 17 0.54 -11.01 6.49
C ASP A 17 0.74 -9.99 5.34
N ARG A 18 -0.24 -9.83 4.43
CA ARG A 18 -0.16 -8.80 3.36
C ARG A 18 -0.09 -7.39 3.95
N GLN A 19 -0.68 -7.16 5.12
CA GLN A 19 -0.59 -5.86 5.79
C GLN A 19 0.82 -5.53 6.30
N ARG A 20 1.75 -6.51 6.37
CA ARG A 20 3.17 -6.24 6.68
C ARG A 20 3.84 -5.38 5.62
N GLU A 21 3.38 -5.44 4.37
CA GLU A 21 3.88 -4.58 3.29
C GLU A 21 3.58 -3.10 3.56
N ILE A 22 2.46 -2.80 4.22
CA ILE A 22 2.12 -1.44 4.65
C ILE A 22 3.15 -0.94 5.66
N LEU A 23 3.53 -1.79 6.63
CA LEU A 23 4.52 -1.43 7.65
C LEU A 23 5.94 -1.24 7.09
N ALA A 24 6.23 -1.81 5.91
CA ALA A 24 7.51 -1.63 5.21
C ALA A 24 7.60 -0.29 4.45
N HIS A 25 6.53 0.52 4.43
CA HIS A 25 6.54 1.81 3.75
C HIS A 25 7.51 2.79 4.45
N PRO A 26 8.36 3.53 3.70
CA PRO A 26 9.41 4.40 4.27
C PRO A 26 8.91 5.48 5.24
N ALA A 27 7.64 5.89 5.13
CA ALA A 27 7.03 6.87 6.03
C ALA A 27 6.58 6.26 7.38
N ILE A 28 6.67 4.94 7.55
CA ILE A 28 6.24 4.25 8.77
C ILE A 28 7.47 3.82 9.54
N THR A 29 7.57 4.29 10.78
CA THR A 29 8.57 3.84 11.73
C THR A 29 7.82 3.29 12.94
N LEU A 30 8.11 2.06 13.32
CA LEU A 30 7.58 1.48 14.56
C LEU A 30 8.49 1.82 15.73
N ALA A 31 7.92 1.83 16.94
CA ALA A 31 8.72 1.96 18.16
C ALA A 31 9.74 0.82 18.26
N GLU A 32 10.90 1.09 18.86
CA GLU A 32 11.92 0.07 19.12
C GLU A 32 11.35 -1.04 20.03
N GLY A 33 11.48 -2.29 19.57
CA GLY A 33 10.93 -3.44 20.28
C GLY A 33 9.43 -3.66 20.10
N ALA A 34 8.75 -2.91 19.23
CA ALA A 34 7.32 -3.13 18.95
C ALA A 34 7.06 -4.54 18.39
N GLU A 35 6.12 -5.25 18.99
CA GLU A 35 5.73 -6.59 18.57
C GLU A 35 4.68 -6.51 17.45
N VAL A 36 4.88 -7.22 16.33
CA VAL A 36 3.92 -7.29 15.22
C VAL A 36 3.28 -8.67 15.18
N LEU A 37 2.00 -8.73 15.48
CA LEU A 37 1.19 -9.94 15.56
C LEU A 37 0.22 -10.02 14.39
N THR A 38 0.11 -11.17 13.75
CA THR A 38 -0.93 -11.45 12.77
C THR A 38 -2.00 -12.30 13.44
N LEU A 39 -3.28 -11.89 13.32
CA LEU A 39 -4.41 -12.62 13.94
C LEU A 39 -4.55 -14.05 13.44
N GLY A 40 -4.09 -14.32 12.22
CA GLY A 40 -4.13 -15.63 11.63
C GLY A 40 -5.55 -16.11 11.29
N LEU A 41 -5.62 -17.40 11.00
CA LEU A 41 -6.86 -18.10 10.67
C LEU A 41 -7.15 -19.13 11.75
N THR A 42 -8.41 -19.53 11.88
CA THR A 42 -8.82 -20.71 12.67
C THR A 42 -8.20 -22.00 12.10
N GLU A 43 -8.26 -23.10 12.84
CA GLU A 43 -7.85 -24.44 12.34
C GLU A 43 -8.56 -24.81 11.02
N ALA A 44 -9.80 -24.33 10.83
CA ALA A 44 -10.56 -24.48 9.58
C ALA A 44 -10.17 -23.48 8.47
N ARG A 45 -9.06 -22.77 8.62
CA ARG A 45 -8.56 -21.70 7.70
C ARG A 45 -9.57 -20.58 7.42
N LYS A 46 -10.42 -20.28 8.38
CA LYS A 46 -11.37 -19.16 8.32
C LYS A 46 -10.85 -18.00 9.17
N PRO A 47 -11.18 -16.75 8.83
CA PRO A 47 -10.90 -15.59 9.69
C PRO A 47 -11.47 -15.81 11.11
N LEU A 48 -10.78 -15.24 12.11
CA LEU A 48 -11.27 -15.25 13.47
C LEU A 48 -12.59 -14.47 13.58
N SER A 49 -13.51 -14.98 14.41
CA SER A 49 -14.75 -14.26 14.69
C SER A 49 -14.47 -12.91 15.37
N PRO A 50 -15.37 -11.91 15.25
CA PRO A 50 -15.21 -10.62 15.92
C PRO A 50 -14.95 -10.75 17.41
N SER A 51 -15.64 -11.67 18.07
CA SER A 51 -15.47 -11.94 19.53
C SER A 51 -14.11 -12.56 19.86
N ALA A 52 -13.56 -13.39 18.98
CA ALA A 52 -12.22 -13.97 19.15
C ALA A 52 -11.13 -12.89 18.97
N ARG A 53 -11.27 -12.02 17.95
CA ARG A 53 -10.39 -10.87 17.75
C ARG A 53 -10.42 -9.92 18.96
N ALA A 54 -11.61 -9.57 19.45
CA ALA A 54 -11.79 -8.73 20.62
C ALA A 54 -11.06 -9.27 21.86
N LYS A 55 -11.09 -10.59 22.09
CA LYS A 55 -10.36 -11.22 23.22
C LYS A 55 -8.84 -11.02 23.08
N ILE A 56 -8.29 -11.12 21.89
CA ILE A 56 -6.85 -10.91 21.64
C ILE A 56 -6.48 -9.45 21.91
N VAL A 57 -7.24 -8.50 21.37
CA VAL A 57 -7.04 -7.07 21.59
C VAL A 57 -7.08 -6.74 23.07
N LEU A 58 -8.12 -7.18 23.79
CA LEU A 58 -8.27 -6.95 25.23
C LEU A 58 -7.11 -7.55 26.03
N LYS A 59 -6.69 -8.78 25.71
CA LYS A 59 -5.58 -9.43 26.42
C LYS A 59 -4.29 -8.61 26.31
N LEU A 60 -3.98 -8.08 25.14
CA LEU A 60 -2.78 -7.26 24.93
C LEU A 60 -2.94 -5.88 25.59
N ALA A 61 -4.07 -5.22 25.39
CA ALA A 61 -4.30 -3.89 25.95
C ALA A 61 -4.37 -3.88 27.50
N SER A 62 -4.82 -4.97 28.13
CA SER A 62 -4.88 -5.10 29.59
C SER A 62 -3.51 -5.10 30.28
N THR A 63 -2.41 -5.25 29.52
CA THR A 63 -1.05 -5.12 30.06
C THR A 63 -0.61 -3.68 30.29
N GLY A 64 -1.45 -2.69 29.95
CA GLY A 64 -1.14 -1.26 30.06
C GLY A 64 -0.25 -0.74 28.92
N THR A 65 0.00 -1.55 27.89
CA THR A 65 0.78 -1.16 26.72
C THR A 65 -0.10 -0.59 25.62
N ARG A 66 0.48 0.24 24.74
CA ARG A 66 -0.22 0.81 23.59
C ARG A 66 -0.34 -0.21 22.46
N VAL A 67 -1.55 -0.65 22.17
CA VAL A 67 -1.87 -1.61 21.14
C VAL A 67 -2.49 -0.90 19.94
N VAL A 68 -1.94 -1.08 18.75
CA VAL A 68 -2.53 -0.60 17.51
C VAL A 68 -3.13 -1.76 16.73
N ARG A 69 -4.42 -1.68 16.45
CA ARG A 69 -5.14 -2.58 15.56
C ARG A 69 -5.12 -2.01 14.14
N LEU A 70 -4.23 -2.50 13.28
CA LEU A 70 -4.16 -2.06 11.90
C LEU A 70 -5.23 -2.79 11.06
N VAL A 71 -6.07 -2.03 10.39
CA VAL A 71 -7.12 -2.53 9.50
C VAL A 71 -6.98 -1.87 8.12
N SER A 72 -7.45 -2.54 7.08
CA SER A 72 -7.47 -1.98 5.73
C SER A 72 -8.76 -1.19 5.53
N GLY A 73 -8.68 -0.03 4.88
CA GLY A 73 -9.84 0.80 4.60
C GLY A 73 -10.37 1.55 5.83
N ASP A 74 -11.68 1.74 5.90
CA ASP A 74 -12.35 2.38 7.05
C ASP A 74 -12.69 1.35 8.14
N PRO A 75 -12.32 1.61 9.41
CA PRO A 75 -12.51 0.66 10.51
C PRO A 75 -13.98 0.26 10.74
N PHE A 76 -14.92 1.16 10.59
CA PHE A 76 -16.33 0.89 10.86
C PHE A 76 -17.13 0.53 9.60
N LEU A 77 -16.66 0.91 8.41
CA LEU A 77 -17.35 0.62 7.15
C LEU A 77 -16.85 -0.70 6.52
N ASP A 78 -15.52 -0.88 6.45
CA ASP A 78 -14.94 -2.04 5.75
C ASP A 78 -14.66 -3.24 6.68
N ASN A 79 -14.44 -3.01 7.97
CA ASN A 79 -13.83 -4.02 8.85
C ASN A 79 -14.61 -4.32 10.11
N ALA A 80 -15.81 -4.16 10.28
CA ALA A 80 -16.62 -4.60 11.44
C ALA A 80 -15.86 -4.63 12.80
N VAL A 81 -15.00 -3.63 13.09
CA VAL A 81 -14.25 -3.54 14.35
C VAL A 81 -15.08 -2.98 15.51
N ALA A 82 -16.35 -2.68 15.27
CA ALA A 82 -17.27 -2.18 16.28
C ALA A 82 -17.38 -3.12 17.50
N ASP A 83 -17.34 -4.45 17.25
CA ASP A 83 -17.36 -5.44 18.34
C ASP A 83 -16.08 -5.41 19.19
N GLU A 84 -14.93 -5.16 18.55
CA GLU A 84 -13.64 -5.00 19.22
C GLU A 84 -13.64 -3.71 20.07
N ALA A 85 -14.12 -2.60 19.51
CA ALA A 85 -14.29 -1.32 20.22
C ALA A 85 -15.29 -1.44 21.40
N ALA A 86 -16.43 -2.07 21.18
CA ALA A 86 -17.40 -2.32 22.23
C ALA A 86 -16.85 -3.21 23.36
N ALA A 87 -15.95 -4.14 23.03
CA ALA A 87 -15.28 -4.95 24.03
C ALA A 87 -14.29 -4.12 24.85
N CYS A 88 -13.57 -3.17 24.26
CA CYS A 88 -12.71 -2.22 24.98
C CYS A 88 -13.53 -1.39 25.97
N VAL A 89 -14.67 -0.84 25.54
CA VAL A 89 -15.60 -0.11 26.46
C VAL A 89 -15.99 -0.97 27.65
N ARG A 90 -16.45 -2.20 27.41
CA ARG A 90 -16.82 -3.11 28.50
C ARG A 90 -15.67 -3.50 29.42
N GLY A 91 -14.46 -3.53 28.87
CA GLY A 91 -13.22 -3.82 29.60
C GLY A 91 -12.60 -2.62 30.33
N GLY A 92 -13.20 -1.42 30.21
CA GLY A 92 -12.65 -0.20 30.77
C GLY A 92 -11.32 0.23 30.14
N ILE A 93 -11.11 -0.12 28.88
CA ILE A 93 -9.90 0.23 28.12
C ILE A 93 -10.24 1.38 27.18
N ASP A 94 -9.51 2.47 27.31
CA ASP A 94 -9.61 3.62 26.42
C ASP A 94 -9.12 3.26 25.02
N PHE A 95 -9.81 3.74 24.00
CA PHE A 95 -9.42 3.55 22.62
C PHE A 95 -9.71 4.77 21.75
N GLU A 96 -8.99 4.87 20.67
CA GLU A 96 -9.16 5.87 19.63
C GLU A 96 -9.36 5.16 18.28
N VAL A 97 -10.23 5.70 17.42
CA VAL A 97 -10.41 5.24 16.06
C VAL A 97 -9.82 6.27 15.10
N VAL A 98 -8.82 5.86 14.32
CA VAL A 98 -8.25 6.67 13.26
C VAL A 98 -8.95 6.29 11.96
N PRO A 99 -9.78 7.19 11.37
CA PRO A 99 -10.48 6.90 10.11
C PRO A 99 -9.51 6.63 8.96
N GLY A 100 -9.92 5.74 8.08
CA GLY A 100 -9.24 5.43 6.84
C GLY A 100 -10.13 5.67 5.61
N VAL A 101 -9.55 5.54 4.42
CA VAL A 101 -10.29 5.64 3.17
C VAL A 101 -10.89 4.27 2.85
N SER A 102 -12.24 4.22 2.78
CA SER A 102 -12.95 2.99 2.44
C SER A 102 -12.73 2.59 0.99
N SER A 103 -12.54 1.31 0.74
CA SER A 103 -12.50 0.76 -0.61
C SER A 103 -13.86 0.91 -1.34
N LEU A 104 -14.95 0.99 -0.60
CA LEU A 104 -16.29 1.20 -1.14
C LEU A 104 -16.48 2.59 -1.78
N THR A 105 -15.66 3.57 -1.41
CA THR A 105 -15.64 4.90 -2.02
C THR A 105 -14.46 5.07 -2.97
N ALA A 106 -13.26 4.67 -2.54
CA ALA A 106 -12.05 4.87 -3.32
C ALA A 106 -12.03 4.08 -4.65
N VAL A 107 -12.48 2.81 -4.65
CA VAL A 107 -12.45 2.00 -5.88
C VAL A 107 -13.38 2.55 -6.96
N PRO A 108 -14.63 2.97 -6.69
CA PRO A 108 -15.44 3.69 -7.66
C PRO A 108 -14.76 4.96 -8.21
N GLU A 109 -14.10 5.77 -7.38
CA GLU A 109 -13.36 6.95 -7.83
C GLU A 109 -12.22 6.57 -8.80
N TYR A 110 -11.45 5.53 -8.50
CA TYR A 110 -10.42 5.01 -9.40
C TYR A 110 -10.99 4.40 -10.67
N ALA A 111 -12.21 3.86 -10.61
CA ALA A 111 -12.95 3.38 -11.78
C ALA A 111 -13.62 4.51 -12.59
N GLY A 112 -13.54 5.76 -12.13
CA GLY A 112 -14.15 6.92 -12.79
C GLY A 112 -15.67 6.93 -12.65
N ILE A 113 -16.19 6.62 -11.47
CA ILE A 113 -17.65 6.56 -11.19
C ILE A 113 -18.00 7.59 -10.14
N ASP A 114 -18.89 8.52 -10.51
CA ASP A 114 -19.53 9.45 -9.58
C ASP A 114 -20.73 8.78 -8.92
N LEU A 115 -20.61 8.48 -7.64
CA LEU A 115 -21.63 7.76 -6.90
C LEU A 115 -22.86 8.63 -6.55
N ILE A 116 -22.68 9.93 -6.39
CA ILE A 116 -23.72 10.83 -5.87
C ILE A 116 -24.61 11.39 -6.99
N HIS A 117 -24.05 11.63 -8.15
CA HIS A 117 -24.75 12.27 -9.27
C HIS A 117 -25.97 11.47 -9.76
N ALA A 118 -25.93 10.15 -9.65
CA ALA A 118 -26.99 9.25 -10.08
C ALA A 118 -28.11 9.03 -9.02
N GLY A 119 -28.10 9.77 -7.91
CA GLY A 119 -29.09 9.64 -6.85
C GLY A 119 -28.57 8.95 -5.59
N GLY A 120 -29.47 8.29 -4.86
CA GLY A 120 -29.10 7.63 -3.59
C GLY A 120 -28.17 6.44 -3.76
N VAL A 121 -27.17 6.32 -2.89
CA VAL A 121 -26.19 5.22 -2.88
C VAL A 121 -26.37 4.38 -1.62
N GLN A 122 -26.31 3.07 -1.80
CA GLN A 122 -26.25 2.10 -0.71
C GLN A 122 -24.92 1.34 -0.77
N PHE A 123 -24.23 1.28 0.36
CA PHE A 123 -23.02 0.45 0.51
C PHE A 123 -23.40 -0.90 1.14
N ALA A 124 -22.82 -1.96 0.62
CA ALA A 124 -22.97 -3.30 1.15
C ALA A 124 -21.60 -4.00 1.16
N SER A 125 -21.28 -4.64 2.28
CA SER A 125 -20.15 -5.55 2.36
C SER A 125 -20.65 -6.94 2.74
N VAL A 126 -19.95 -7.96 2.22
CA VAL A 126 -20.24 -9.34 2.55
C VAL A 126 -19.43 -9.71 3.78
N ILE A 127 -20.11 -9.79 4.93
CA ILE A 127 -19.51 -10.23 6.17
C ILE A 127 -19.69 -11.75 6.29
N ASP A 128 -18.62 -12.48 6.61
CA ASP A 128 -18.61 -13.94 6.81
C ASP A 128 -19.07 -14.78 5.60
N GLY A 129 -18.91 -14.26 4.38
CA GLY A 129 -19.22 -15.02 3.16
C GLY A 129 -20.70 -15.28 2.94
N LYS A 130 -21.58 -14.52 3.59
CA LYS A 130 -23.03 -14.62 3.41
C LYS A 130 -23.64 -13.25 3.11
N PHE A 131 -24.43 -13.21 2.06
CA PHE A 131 -25.41 -12.14 1.90
C PHE A 131 -26.49 -12.36 2.96
N SER A 132 -26.67 -11.41 3.87
CA SER A 132 -27.70 -11.54 4.91
C SER A 132 -29.06 -11.71 4.25
N LYS A 133 -29.78 -12.79 4.60
CA LYS A 133 -31.16 -13.00 4.16
C LYS A 133 -32.09 -11.84 4.55
N ASN A 134 -31.74 -11.12 5.61
CA ASN A 134 -32.46 -9.94 6.08
C ASN A 134 -32.01 -8.64 5.38
N GLY A 135 -30.83 -8.61 4.73
CA GLY A 135 -30.30 -7.46 3.99
C GLY A 135 -30.79 -7.37 2.55
N THR A 136 -31.27 -8.47 1.99
CA THR A 136 -31.72 -8.51 0.58
C THR A 136 -32.96 -7.65 0.32
N ALA A 137 -33.85 -7.50 1.31
CA ALA A 137 -35.04 -6.65 1.18
C ALA A 137 -34.74 -5.14 1.05
N GLN A 138 -33.53 -4.70 1.40
CA GLN A 138 -33.14 -3.29 1.38
C GLN A 138 -32.41 -2.86 0.09
N TRP A 139 -31.98 -3.80 -0.75
CA TRP A 139 -31.21 -3.50 -1.96
C TRP A 139 -32.04 -2.93 -3.12
N GLY A 140 -33.36 -3.09 -3.10
CA GLY A 140 -34.22 -2.76 -4.21
C GLY A 140 -34.50 -1.27 -4.43
N SER A 141 -34.33 -0.42 -3.42
CA SER A 141 -34.79 0.99 -3.48
C SER A 141 -33.68 2.00 -3.82
N ALA A 142 -32.40 1.66 -3.68
CA ALA A 142 -31.32 2.57 -3.99
C ALA A 142 -31.05 2.62 -5.50
N ALA A 143 -30.84 3.84 -6.05
CA ALA A 143 -30.49 4.02 -7.45
C ALA A 143 -29.16 3.33 -7.79
N THR A 144 -28.21 3.36 -6.86
CA THR A 144 -26.88 2.71 -6.98
C THR A 144 -26.55 1.90 -5.74
N ILE A 145 -26.02 0.71 -5.95
CA ILE A 145 -25.51 -0.16 -4.89
C ILE A 145 -24.02 -0.41 -5.14
N VAL A 146 -23.19 -0.19 -4.12
CA VAL A 146 -21.75 -0.51 -4.14
C VAL A 146 -21.49 -1.66 -3.20
N VAL A 147 -20.91 -2.74 -3.72
CA VAL A 147 -20.65 -3.97 -2.97
C VAL A 147 -19.16 -4.29 -2.98
N SER A 148 -18.57 -4.51 -1.81
CA SER A 148 -17.24 -5.12 -1.66
C SER A 148 -17.41 -6.59 -1.30
N THR A 149 -16.76 -7.48 -2.07
CA THR A 149 -16.83 -8.92 -1.89
C THR A 149 -15.59 -9.61 -2.48
N VAL A 150 -15.64 -10.92 -2.67
CA VAL A 150 -14.60 -11.70 -3.36
C VAL A 150 -15.17 -12.40 -4.59
N VAL A 151 -14.27 -12.76 -5.53
CA VAL A 151 -14.65 -13.40 -6.81
C VAL A 151 -15.58 -14.59 -6.64
N SER A 152 -15.32 -15.46 -5.65
CA SER A 152 -16.16 -16.66 -5.39
C SER A 152 -17.60 -16.35 -4.98
N MET A 153 -17.88 -15.12 -4.54
CA MET A 153 -19.20 -14.72 -4.05
C MET A 153 -20.09 -14.06 -5.13
N ILE A 154 -19.55 -13.86 -6.33
CA ILE A 154 -20.24 -13.13 -7.40
C ILE A 154 -21.57 -13.81 -7.81
N GLY A 155 -21.59 -15.14 -7.87
CA GLY A 155 -22.85 -15.88 -8.18
C GLY A 155 -23.95 -15.59 -7.15
N GLY A 156 -23.58 -15.67 -5.86
CA GLY A 156 -24.52 -15.36 -4.78
C GLY A 156 -24.97 -13.88 -4.76
N LEU A 157 -24.07 -12.96 -5.16
CA LEU A 157 -24.40 -11.54 -5.32
C LEU A 157 -25.48 -11.33 -6.39
N VAL A 158 -25.32 -11.96 -7.56
CA VAL A 158 -26.30 -11.87 -8.66
C VAL A 158 -27.66 -12.38 -8.22
N GLU A 159 -27.71 -13.55 -7.56
CA GLU A 159 -28.94 -14.15 -7.04
C GLU A 159 -29.59 -13.23 -5.98
N ALA A 160 -28.81 -12.68 -5.07
CA ALA A 160 -29.31 -11.78 -4.03
C ALA A 160 -29.88 -10.48 -4.61
N ALA A 161 -29.19 -9.87 -5.58
CA ALA A 161 -29.62 -8.64 -6.23
C ALA A 161 -30.94 -8.86 -7.01
N LYS A 162 -31.05 -9.95 -7.77
CA LYS A 162 -32.29 -10.32 -8.48
C LYS A 162 -33.41 -10.64 -7.51
N GLY A 163 -33.12 -11.37 -6.43
CA GLY A 163 -34.11 -11.67 -5.39
C GLY A 163 -34.63 -10.41 -4.67
N ALA A 164 -33.88 -9.33 -4.68
CA ALA A 164 -34.26 -8.02 -4.19
C ALA A 164 -34.98 -7.15 -5.23
N GLY A 165 -35.26 -7.68 -6.43
CA GLY A 165 -36.01 -7.00 -7.48
C GLY A 165 -35.19 -6.21 -8.49
N ARG A 166 -33.82 -6.35 -8.48
CA ARG A 166 -32.98 -5.71 -9.51
C ARG A 166 -33.16 -6.42 -10.86
N PRO A 167 -33.34 -5.68 -11.96
CA PRO A 167 -33.50 -6.26 -13.30
C PRO A 167 -32.17 -6.88 -13.77
N GLY A 168 -32.27 -7.93 -14.61
CA GLY A 168 -31.08 -8.63 -15.12
C GLY A 168 -30.20 -7.81 -16.07
N ASP A 169 -30.81 -6.82 -16.74
CA ASP A 169 -30.17 -5.86 -17.64
C ASP A 169 -29.64 -4.61 -16.91
N ASP A 170 -29.81 -4.53 -15.60
CA ASP A 170 -29.27 -3.42 -14.80
C ASP A 170 -27.78 -3.22 -15.05
N HIS A 171 -27.36 -1.98 -15.21
CA HIS A 171 -25.96 -1.65 -15.49
C HIS A 171 -25.06 -2.01 -14.31
N VAL A 172 -23.95 -2.66 -14.62
CA VAL A 172 -22.96 -3.08 -13.63
C VAL A 172 -21.55 -2.71 -14.06
N VAL A 173 -20.79 -2.14 -13.14
CA VAL A 173 -19.33 -2.04 -13.25
C VAL A 173 -18.71 -2.92 -12.18
N VAL A 174 -17.77 -3.75 -12.57
CA VAL A 174 -16.97 -4.60 -11.66
C VAL A 174 -15.52 -4.25 -11.77
N THR A 175 -14.87 -4.01 -10.62
CA THR A 175 -13.45 -3.63 -10.52
C THR A 175 -12.71 -4.62 -9.64
N LEU A 176 -11.66 -5.23 -10.20
CA LEU A 176 -10.68 -6.05 -9.48
C LEU A 176 -9.41 -5.23 -9.27
N HIS A 177 -8.69 -5.49 -8.19
CA HIS A 177 -7.44 -4.81 -7.82
C HIS A 177 -7.55 -3.27 -7.83
N GLY A 178 -8.73 -2.74 -7.46
CA GLY A 178 -9.03 -1.31 -7.54
C GLY A 178 -8.00 -0.43 -6.84
N GLY A 179 -7.63 0.68 -7.50
CA GLY A 179 -6.63 1.62 -7.01
C GLY A 179 -5.17 1.18 -7.21
N SER A 180 -4.94 0.00 -7.76
CA SER A 180 -3.60 -0.48 -8.11
C SER A 180 -3.30 -0.30 -9.61
N THR A 181 -2.02 -0.39 -9.98
CA THR A 181 -1.60 -0.40 -11.40
C THR A 181 -2.04 -1.67 -12.16
N GLU A 182 -2.61 -2.65 -11.46
CA GLU A 182 -3.17 -3.88 -12.00
C GLU A 182 -4.71 -3.87 -12.00
N GLN A 183 -5.33 -2.71 -11.79
CA GLN A 183 -6.78 -2.55 -11.81
C GLN A 183 -7.35 -3.05 -13.12
N ILE A 184 -8.43 -3.84 -13.04
CA ILE A 184 -9.22 -4.29 -14.16
C ILE A 184 -10.66 -3.90 -13.89
N THR A 185 -11.22 -3.05 -14.73
CA THR A 185 -12.62 -2.63 -14.63
C THR A 185 -13.40 -3.06 -15.87
N VAL A 186 -14.49 -3.78 -15.66
CA VAL A 186 -15.38 -4.29 -16.72
C VAL A 186 -16.78 -3.74 -16.53
N THR A 187 -17.35 -3.19 -17.60
CA THR A 187 -18.76 -2.80 -17.67
C THR A 187 -19.58 -3.95 -18.26
N THR A 188 -20.70 -4.27 -17.62
CA THR A 188 -21.57 -5.38 -18.02
C THR A 188 -23.00 -5.15 -17.52
N SER A 189 -23.88 -6.12 -17.68
CA SER A 189 -25.18 -6.17 -17.01
C SER A 189 -25.13 -7.09 -15.78
N LEU A 190 -26.17 -7.04 -14.95
CA LEU A 190 -26.27 -7.94 -13.79
C LEU A 190 -26.27 -9.42 -14.22
N ASP A 191 -26.94 -9.76 -15.34
CA ASP A 191 -26.91 -11.11 -15.93
C ASP A 191 -25.52 -11.50 -16.44
N GLY A 192 -24.76 -10.56 -16.98
CA GLY A 192 -23.43 -10.75 -17.53
C GLY A 192 -22.32 -10.82 -16.48
N LEU A 193 -22.57 -10.34 -15.25
CA LEU A 193 -21.55 -10.14 -14.23
C LEU A 193 -20.71 -11.40 -13.94
N ALA A 194 -21.34 -12.54 -13.75
CA ALA A 194 -20.61 -13.78 -13.45
C ALA A 194 -19.73 -14.25 -14.63
N VAL A 195 -20.14 -13.99 -15.87
CA VAL A 195 -19.33 -14.28 -17.06
C VAL A 195 -18.17 -13.31 -17.17
N ALA A 196 -18.41 -12.01 -16.97
CA ALA A 196 -17.40 -10.97 -17.01
C ALA A 196 -16.26 -11.24 -16.00
N VAL A 197 -16.60 -11.56 -14.75
CA VAL A 197 -15.59 -11.85 -13.71
C VAL A 197 -14.80 -13.13 -14.02
N ARG A 198 -15.46 -14.19 -14.52
CA ARG A 198 -14.74 -15.41 -14.93
C ARG A 198 -13.75 -15.18 -16.08
N SER A 199 -14.04 -14.26 -17.00
CA SER A 199 -13.14 -13.94 -18.11
C SER A 199 -11.81 -13.34 -17.67
N VAL A 200 -11.78 -12.65 -16.52
CA VAL A 200 -10.57 -12.07 -15.93
C VAL A 200 -9.63 -13.15 -15.38
N LYS A 201 -10.14 -14.35 -15.09
CA LYS A 201 -9.35 -15.48 -14.51
C LYS A 201 -8.67 -15.16 -13.18
N ALA A 202 -9.24 -14.25 -12.38
CA ALA A 202 -8.75 -13.90 -11.07
C ALA A 202 -8.97 -15.04 -10.06
N PRO A 203 -8.09 -15.19 -9.04
CA PRO A 203 -8.28 -16.12 -7.94
C PRO A 203 -9.63 -15.94 -7.23
N ALA A 204 -10.22 -17.04 -6.75
CA ALA A 204 -11.52 -17.04 -6.09
C ALA A 204 -11.57 -16.16 -4.82
N SER A 205 -10.44 -15.95 -4.18
CA SER A 205 -10.27 -15.14 -2.97
C SER A 205 -10.01 -13.66 -3.23
N ASP A 206 -9.81 -13.26 -4.48
CA ASP A 206 -9.45 -11.88 -4.78
C ASP A 206 -10.61 -10.93 -4.50
N PRO A 207 -10.32 -9.77 -3.89
CA PRO A 207 -11.31 -8.76 -3.62
C PRO A 207 -11.84 -8.15 -4.91
N VAL A 208 -13.14 -7.92 -4.95
CA VAL A 208 -13.84 -7.33 -6.08
C VAL A 208 -14.86 -6.32 -5.59
N HIS A 209 -14.96 -5.19 -6.28
CA HIS A 209 -15.96 -4.17 -6.04
C HIS A 209 -16.94 -4.16 -7.20
N VAL A 210 -18.23 -4.18 -6.88
CA VAL A 210 -19.31 -4.22 -7.85
C VAL A 210 -20.23 -3.02 -7.62
N ILE A 211 -20.44 -2.24 -8.65
CA ILE A 211 -21.36 -1.10 -8.66
C ILE A 211 -22.54 -1.48 -9.56
N ILE A 212 -23.75 -1.45 -9.01
CA ILE A 212 -24.98 -1.85 -9.70
C ILE A 212 -25.90 -0.63 -9.77
N GLY A 213 -26.41 -0.31 -10.94
CA GLY A 213 -27.41 0.72 -11.17
C GLY A 213 -26.89 1.99 -11.84
N ALA A 214 -27.58 3.11 -11.66
CA ALA A 214 -27.43 4.31 -12.46
C ALA A 214 -26.03 4.91 -12.51
N ALA A 215 -25.25 4.87 -11.42
CA ALA A 215 -23.88 5.37 -11.43
C ALA A 215 -22.96 4.57 -12.37
N ALA A 216 -23.26 3.31 -12.65
CA ALA A 216 -22.47 2.47 -13.55
C ALA A 216 -22.53 2.92 -15.03
N GLU A 217 -23.56 3.67 -15.43
CA GLU A 217 -23.74 4.16 -16.81
C GLU A 217 -22.71 5.24 -17.19
N GLN A 218 -22.27 6.04 -16.23
CA GLN A 218 -21.48 7.26 -16.48
C GLN A 218 -19.96 7.05 -16.54
N ARG A 219 -19.48 5.83 -16.34
CA ARG A 219 -18.04 5.53 -16.24
C ARG A 219 -17.20 6.05 -17.42
N HIS A 220 -17.72 6.00 -18.63
CA HIS A 220 -16.93 6.30 -19.84
C HIS A 220 -16.37 7.73 -19.89
N GLU A 221 -17.00 8.68 -19.25
CA GLU A 221 -16.61 10.09 -19.26
C GLU A 221 -15.53 10.42 -18.23
N LEU A 222 -15.47 9.65 -17.13
CA LEU A 222 -14.64 9.95 -15.95
C LEU A 222 -13.48 8.97 -15.74
N SER A 223 -13.19 8.08 -16.68
CA SER A 223 -12.12 7.08 -16.58
C SER A 223 -10.74 7.72 -16.67
N TRP A 224 -10.27 8.32 -15.58
CA TRP A 224 -9.00 9.04 -15.52
C TRP A 224 -7.78 8.16 -15.18
N TYR A 225 -8.01 7.07 -14.44
CA TYR A 225 -6.92 6.24 -13.90
C TYR A 225 -6.41 5.22 -14.92
N GLU A 226 -7.32 4.50 -15.56
CA GLU A 226 -6.99 3.48 -16.57
C GLU A 226 -6.58 4.10 -17.93
N THR A 227 -6.79 5.40 -18.11
CA THR A 227 -6.34 6.15 -19.30
C THR A 227 -4.96 6.77 -19.15
N LYS A 228 -4.27 6.55 -18.03
CA LYS A 228 -2.90 7.01 -17.84
C LYS A 228 -1.97 6.41 -18.90
N PRO A 229 -0.96 7.16 -19.39
CA PRO A 229 -0.14 6.77 -20.54
C PRO A 229 0.56 5.43 -20.44
N LEU A 230 0.90 4.98 -19.23
CA LEU A 230 1.58 3.71 -18.97
C LEU A 230 0.73 2.71 -18.20
N PHE A 231 -0.59 2.96 -18.10
CA PHE A 231 -1.47 2.03 -17.41
C PHE A 231 -1.45 0.64 -18.08
N GLY A 232 -1.33 -0.42 -17.26
CA GLY A 232 -1.21 -1.80 -17.74
C GLY A 232 0.20 -2.20 -18.22
N TRP A 233 1.15 -1.27 -18.27
CA TRP A 233 2.54 -1.61 -18.60
C TRP A 233 3.26 -2.19 -17.40
N ARG A 234 3.99 -3.27 -17.61
CA ARG A 234 4.94 -3.83 -16.64
C ARG A 234 6.35 -3.40 -17.02
N VAL A 235 6.99 -2.62 -16.15
CA VAL A 235 8.30 -2.03 -16.41
C VAL A 235 9.32 -2.63 -15.47
N LEU A 236 10.32 -3.32 -16.00
CA LEU A 236 11.45 -3.82 -15.24
C LEU A 236 12.44 -2.67 -14.96
N VAL A 237 12.80 -2.46 -13.69
CA VAL A 237 13.73 -1.42 -13.27
C VAL A 237 15.01 -2.05 -12.71
N PRO A 238 16.04 -2.29 -13.57
CA PRO A 238 17.30 -2.90 -13.15
C PRO A 238 18.25 -1.84 -12.56
N ARG A 239 18.05 -1.47 -11.30
CA ARG A 239 18.87 -0.47 -10.60
C ARG A 239 19.17 -0.91 -9.16
N THR A 240 20.13 -0.23 -8.51
CA THR A 240 20.28 -0.35 -7.05
C THR A 240 19.00 0.10 -6.34
N LYS A 241 18.70 -0.50 -5.20
CA LYS A 241 17.48 -0.22 -4.42
C LYS A 241 17.26 1.28 -4.19
N ASP A 242 18.30 2.01 -3.83
CA ASP A 242 18.24 3.45 -3.54
C ASP A 242 17.91 4.30 -4.79
N GLN A 243 18.38 3.87 -5.97
CA GLN A 243 18.17 4.58 -7.23
C GLN A 243 16.86 4.21 -7.92
N ALA A 244 16.29 3.05 -7.58
CA ALA A 244 15.03 2.58 -8.16
C ALA A 244 13.83 3.36 -7.63
N ALA A 245 13.81 3.72 -6.35
CA ALA A 245 12.65 4.28 -5.67
C ALA A 245 12.05 5.52 -6.38
N THR A 246 12.88 6.48 -6.77
CA THR A 246 12.42 7.70 -7.48
C THR A 246 11.83 7.36 -8.85
N MET A 247 12.47 6.47 -9.61
CA MET A 247 11.98 6.05 -10.93
C MET A 247 10.67 5.27 -10.82
N VAL A 248 10.59 4.33 -9.88
CA VAL A 248 9.39 3.54 -9.60
C VAL A 248 8.22 4.45 -9.20
N ALA A 249 8.45 5.41 -8.29
CA ALA A 249 7.45 6.39 -7.93
C ALA A 249 6.93 7.17 -9.14
N ARG A 250 7.83 7.63 -10.02
CA ARG A 250 7.47 8.35 -11.24
C ARG A 250 6.73 7.47 -12.24
N LEU A 251 7.15 6.24 -12.47
CA LEU A 251 6.45 5.29 -13.33
C LEU A 251 5.03 5.01 -12.82
N ARG A 252 4.86 4.87 -11.52
CA ARG A 252 3.54 4.68 -10.88
C ARG A 252 2.61 5.88 -11.11
N THR A 253 3.12 7.12 -11.11
CA THR A 253 2.27 8.30 -11.41
C THR A 253 1.69 8.25 -12.82
N TYR A 254 2.39 7.61 -13.77
CA TYR A 254 1.91 7.37 -15.13
C TYR A 254 1.11 6.06 -15.28
N GLY A 255 0.88 5.31 -14.21
CA GLY A 255 0.05 4.11 -14.21
C GLY A 255 0.81 2.79 -14.45
N ALA A 256 2.14 2.80 -14.56
CA ALA A 256 2.91 1.57 -14.77
C ALA A 256 3.03 0.74 -13.49
N HIS A 257 3.01 -0.58 -13.65
CA HIS A 257 3.49 -1.53 -12.65
C HIS A 257 5.00 -1.69 -12.79
N SER A 258 5.76 -1.39 -11.74
CA SER A 258 7.22 -1.46 -11.77
C SER A 258 7.70 -2.66 -10.97
N GLU A 259 8.57 -3.46 -11.59
CA GLU A 259 9.26 -4.58 -10.96
C GLU A 259 10.73 -4.22 -10.76
N GLU A 260 11.15 -4.12 -9.50
CA GLU A 260 12.52 -3.77 -9.15
C GLU A 260 13.39 -5.03 -9.15
N VAL A 261 14.44 -5.01 -9.98
CA VAL A 261 15.46 -6.07 -10.01
C VAL A 261 16.80 -5.47 -9.62
N PRO A 262 17.23 -5.62 -8.37
CA PRO A 262 18.55 -5.14 -7.93
C PRO A 262 19.65 -5.89 -8.68
N THR A 263 20.27 -5.26 -9.68
CA THR A 263 21.35 -5.86 -10.48
C THR A 263 22.75 -5.52 -9.98
N ILE A 264 22.84 -4.54 -9.06
CA ILE A 264 24.11 -4.06 -8.52
C ILE A 264 23.99 -4.06 -6.98
N SER A 265 24.91 -4.77 -6.33
CA SER A 265 25.18 -4.65 -4.89
C SER A 265 26.41 -3.79 -4.71
N VAL A 266 26.30 -2.73 -3.90
CA VAL A 266 27.44 -1.95 -3.47
C VAL A 266 27.93 -2.59 -2.18
N GLU A 267 29.07 -3.27 -2.27
CA GLU A 267 29.71 -3.93 -1.12
C GLU A 267 30.87 -3.08 -0.60
N PRO A 268 31.19 -3.20 0.70
CA PRO A 268 32.39 -2.62 1.24
C PRO A 268 33.64 -3.09 0.47
N PRO A 269 34.71 -2.29 0.35
CA PRO A 269 35.89 -2.69 -0.37
C PRO A 269 36.48 -3.98 0.23
N ARG A 270 36.86 -4.91 -0.65
CA ARG A 270 37.47 -6.21 -0.23
C ARG A 270 38.66 -6.06 0.70
N SER A 271 39.32 -4.91 0.63
CA SER A 271 40.47 -4.57 1.51
C SER A 271 40.24 -3.20 2.14
N PRO A 272 39.64 -3.12 3.35
CA PRO A 272 39.47 -1.88 4.09
C PRO A 272 40.79 -1.09 4.25
N LEU A 273 41.92 -1.80 4.43
CA LEU A 273 43.24 -1.20 4.55
C LEU A 273 43.69 -0.35 3.34
N GLN A 274 43.18 -0.65 2.14
CA GLN A 274 43.49 0.16 0.96
C GLN A 274 42.78 1.51 0.99
N MET A 275 41.53 1.54 1.42
CA MET A 275 40.79 2.78 1.62
C MET A 275 41.45 3.62 2.71
N ASP A 276 41.80 3.01 3.83
CA ASP A 276 42.48 3.68 4.95
C ASP A 276 43.80 4.32 4.51
N LYS A 277 44.59 3.59 3.72
CA LYS A 277 45.86 4.11 3.16
C LYS A 277 45.61 5.27 2.19
N ALA A 278 44.55 5.18 1.36
CA ALA A 278 44.18 6.24 0.42
C ALA A 278 43.74 7.51 1.17
N ILE A 279 42.91 7.39 2.20
CA ILE A 279 42.46 8.54 3.02
C ILE A 279 43.62 9.18 3.73
N ARG A 280 44.52 8.39 4.36
CA ARG A 280 45.75 8.94 4.97
C ARG A 280 46.62 9.64 3.96
N GLY A 281 46.85 9.06 2.77
CA GLY A 281 47.60 9.68 1.70
C GLY A 281 46.99 10.99 1.20
N LEU A 282 45.66 11.08 1.22
CA LEU A 282 44.94 12.31 0.87
C LEU A 282 45.25 13.41 1.92
N VAL A 283 45.09 13.09 3.20
CA VAL A 283 45.34 14.04 4.30
C VAL A 283 46.82 14.45 4.38
N GLU A 284 47.76 13.54 4.07
CA GLU A 284 49.19 13.79 4.04
C GLU A 284 49.70 14.53 2.77
N GLY A 285 48.79 14.87 1.86
CA GLY A 285 49.11 15.61 0.64
C GLY A 285 49.88 14.80 -0.42
N ARG A 286 49.72 13.48 -0.45
CA ARG A 286 50.38 12.60 -1.43
C ARG A 286 49.75 12.66 -2.82
N TYR A 287 48.53 13.22 -2.93
CA TYR A 287 47.78 13.28 -4.19
C TYR A 287 47.60 14.73 -4.61
N GLU A 288 47.62 14.95 -5.92
CA GLU A 288 47.28 16.26 -6.51
C GLU A 288 45.81 16.29 -7.01
N TRP A 289 45.29 15.13 -7.37
CA TRP A 289 43.94 14.96 -7.90
C TRP A 289 43.21 13.82 -7.22
N VAL A 290 41.91 14.02 -7.04
CA VAL A 290 40.96 12.94 -6.70
C VAL A 290 39.82 12.96 -7.74
N ALA A 291 39.56 11.84 -8.37
CA ALA A 291 38.47 11.71 -9.36
C ALA A 291 37.37 10.78 -8.83
N PHE A 292 36.17 11.30 -8.73
CA PHE A 292 34.98 10.53 -8.35
C PHE A 292 34.20 10.13 -9.58
N THR A 293 34.01 8.85 -9.80
CA THR A 293 33.30 8.29 -10.96
C THR A 293 31.86 7.91 -10.68
N SER A 294 31.41 7.99 -9.43
CA SER A 294 30.03 7.69 -9.03
C SER A 294 29.67 8.29 -7.67
N VAL A 295 28.38 8.49 -7.44
CA VAL A 295 27.84 8.90 -6.13
C VAL A 295 28.18 7.90 -5.02
N ASN A 296 28.27 6.61 -5.34
CA ASN A 296 28.67 5.59 -4.37
C ASN A 296 30.12 5.77 -3.89
N ALA A 297 31.01 6.20 -4.78
CA ALA A 297 32.37 6.52 -4.39
C ALA A 297 32.42 7.75 -3.46
N VAL A 298 31.61 8.79 -3.74
CA VAL A 298 31.50 9.96 -2.86
C VAL A 298 31.00 9.55 -1.47
N ARG A 299 29.94 8.71 -1.41
CA ARG A 299 29.37 8.21 -0.16
C ARG A 299 30.40 7.41 0.65
N ALA A 300 31.08 6.46 0.02
CA ALA A 300 32.07 5.62 0.69
C ALA A 300 33.24 6.42 1.27
N VAL A 301 33.72 7.46 0.55
CA VAL A 301 34.78 8.33 1.07
C VAL A 301 34.25 9.20 2.21
N ARG A 302 33.02 9.71 2.09
CA ARG A 302 32.39 10.52 3.15
C ARG A 302 32.21 9.72 4.43
N GLU A 303 31.70 8.50 4.36
CA GLU A 303 31.56 7.59 5.52
C GLU A 303 32.89 7.35 6.22
N LYS A 304 33.98 7.15 5.44
CA LYS A 304 35.32 7.02 6.00
C LYS A 304 35.87 8.31 6.62
N PHE A 305 35.52 9.44 6.05
CA PHE A 305 35.88 10.74 6.64
C PHE A 305 35.19 10.94 7.99
N GLU A 306 33.91 10.62 8.07
CA GLU A 306 33.15 10.66 9.33
C GLU A 306 33.72 9.73 10.38
N GLU A 307 34.14 8.49 10.00
CA GLU A 307 34.80 7.53 10.86
C GLU A 307 36.13 8.07 11.45
N TYR A 308 36.89 8.84 10.67
CA TYR A 308 38.14 9.46 11.09
C TYR A 308 38.00 10.87 11.68
N GLY A 309 36.78 11.39 11.83
CA GLY A 309 36.54 12.76 12.30
C GLY A 309 37.03 13.82 11.32
N LEU A 310 37.11 13.50 10.03
CA LEU A 310 37.49 14.39 8.96
C LEU A 310 36.24 15.02 8.31
N ASP A 311 36.45 16.19 7.70
CA ASP A 311 35.43 16.87 6.92
C ASP A 311 35.96 17.35 5.54
N ALA A 312 35.14 18.07 4.78
CA ALA A 312 35.49 18.56 3.44
C ALA A 312 36.76 19.42 3.41
N ARG A 313 37.22 19.98 4.52
CA ARG A 313 38.47 20.75 4.62
C ARG A 313 39.72 19.90 4.34
N ALA A 314 39.60 18.57 4.51
CA ALA A 314 40.71 17.66 4.18
C ALA A 314 41.04 17.59 2.67
N PHE A 315 40.14 18.12 1.81
CA PHE A 315 40.39 18.29 0.38
C PHE A 315 41.13 19.60 0.03
N SER A 316 41.50 20.42 1.03
CA SER A 316 42.20 21.66 0.79
C SER A 316 43.54 21.42 0.06
N GLY A 317 43.71 22.11 -1.07
CA GLY A 317 44.90 21.95 -1.93
C GLY A 317 44.82 20.82 -2.95
N LEU A 318 43.76 19.96 -2.90
CA LEU A 318 43.51 18.92 -3.90
C LEU A 318 42.61 19.44 -5.01
N LYS A 319 42.87 19.00 -6.23
CA LYS A 319 41.95 19.18 -7.35
C LYS A 319 40.97 18.01 -7.37
N VAL A 320 39.68 18.32 -7.34
CA VAL A 320 38.61 17.32 -7.34
C VAL A 320 37.94 17.27 -8.71
N ALA A 321 37.75 16.08 -9.27
CA ALA A 321 37.03 15.88 -10.52
C ALA A 321 35.85 14.95 -10.29
N ALA A 322 34.73 15.22 -10.96
CA ALA A 322 33.55 14.38 -10.97
C ALA A 322 33.22 13.89 -12.38
N VAL A 323 32.86 12.63 -12.52
CA VAL A 323 32.32 12.09 -13.77
C VAL A 323 30.79 12.12 -13.67
N GLY A 324 30.19 13.02 -14.45
CA GLY A 324 28.76 13.20 -14.53
C GLY A 324 28.16 14.17 -13.47
N GLU A 325 27.09 14.82 -13.87
CA GLU A 325 26.43 15.89 -13.10
C GLU A 325 25.92 15.40 -11.73
N VAL A 326 25.39 14.20 -11.65
CA VAL A 326 24.86 13.63 -10.38
C VAL A 326 25.98 13.44 -9.36
N THR A 327 27.20 13.05 -9.80
CA THR A 327 28.37 12.92 -8.94
C THR A 327 28.88 14.29 -8.50
N ALA A 328 28.89 15.28 -9.40
CA ALA A 328 29.24 16.66 -9.09
C ALA A 328 28.30 17.26 -8.04
N ASN A 329 26.98 17.12 -8.24
CA ASN A 329 25.98 17.59 -7.28
C ASN A 329 26.12 16.93 -5.89
N SER A 330 26.52 15.66 -5.84
CA SER A 330 26.76 14.96 -4.58
C SER A 330 27.99 15.51 -3.84
N LEU A 331 29.04 15.92 -4.56
CA LEU A 331 30.22 16.59 -3.99
C LEU A 331 29.87 18.00 -3.52
N GLN A 332 29.12 18.77 -4.31
CA GLN A 332 28.66 20.11 -3.93
C GLN A 332 27.81 20.06 -2.66
N ALA A 333 26.91 19.07 -2.53
CA ALA A 333 26.14 18.85 -1.30
C ALA A 333 27.00 18.49 -0.07
N TRP A 334 28.21 18.01 -0.31
CA TRP A 334 29.22 17.78 0.74
C TRP A 334 30.12 19.00 1.00
N GLY A 335 29.96 20.08 0.22
CA GLY A 335 30.76 21.32 0.31
C GLY A 335 32.04 21.30 -0.52
N ILE A 336 32.12 20.43 -1.53
CA ILE A 336 33.29 20.30 -2.42
C ILE A 336 32.86 20.70 -3.83
N GLU A 337 33.50 21.71 -4.39
CA GLU A 337 33.30 22.12 -5.79
C GLU A 337 34.29 21.35 -6.68
N PRO A 338 33.80 20.45 -7.55
CA PRO A 338 34.65 19.63 -8.38
C PRO A 338 35.08 20.34 -9.67
#